data_4584dedcaf4476bd11d266e8f456d53a
#
_entry.id   4584dedcaf4476bd11d266e8f456d53a
#
_cell.length_a   1.000
_cell.length_b   1.000
_cell.length_c   1.000
_cell.angle_alpha   90.00
_cell.angle_beta   90.00
_cell.angle_gamma   90.00
#
_symmetry.space_group_name_H-M   'P 1'
#
loop_
_entity.id
_entity.type
_entity.pdbx_description
1 polymer ?
#
loop_
_entity_poly.entity_id
_entity_poly.type
_entity_poly.pdbx_seq_one_letter_code
_entity_poly.pdbx_strand_id
1 'polypeptide(L)'
;MSTPSDNINTIRSYLRDIEAGTFSDMEHLFTPDVVMEQLPNRIYPQGVRGTLAQMQVAFEKGRKLLSSQAYEIRSAVATGDLVAAEVLWTGTLALSFGSLTAGSQMSCHSAMFFEFREGKISSQRNYDCFEPW
;
A
#
# COMPACT_ATOMS: atom_id res chain seq x y z
N MET A 1 -2.08 -17.02 17.91
CA MET A 1 -0.79 -16.43 17.48
C MET A 1 -0.66 -16.62 15.97
N SER A 2 -0.35 -15.57 15.25
CA SER A 2 -0.17 -15.67 13.79
C SER A 2 1.22 -16.21 13.45
N THR A 3 1.31 -16.94 12.35
CA THR A 3 2.58 -17.42 11.81
C THR A 3 3.11 -16.42 10.77
N PRO A 4 4.40 -16.50 10.40
CA PRO A 4 4.91 -15.71 9.28
C PRO A 4 4.10 -15.91 7.99
N SER A 5 3.66 -17.12 7.70
CA SER A 5 2.82 -17.42 6.54
C SER A 5 1.46 -16.74 6.64
N ASP A 6 0.83 -16.74 7.82
CA ASP A 6 -0.43 -16.02 8.07
C ASP A 6 -0.25 -14.52 7.83
N ASN A 7 0.88 -13.96 8.26
CA ASN A 7 1.17 -12.54 8.11
C ASN A 7 1.31 -12.16 6.62
N ILE A 8 1.97 -13.00 5.82
CA ILE A 8 2.04 -12.78 4.36
C ILE A 8 0.64 -12.81 3.75
N ASN A 9 -0.21 -13.75 4.17
CA ASN A 9 -1.59 -13.83 3.67
C ASN A 9 -2.41 -12.59 4.04
N THR A 10 -2.19 -12.04 5.22
CA THR A 10 -2.83 -10.79 5.64
C THR A 10 -2.46 -9.64 4.70
N ILE A 11 -1.20 -9.55 4.31
CA ILE A 11 -0.74 -8.52 3.37
C ILE A 11 -1.38 -8.73 2.00
N ARG A 12 -1.51 -9.96 1.53
CA ARG A 12 -2.20 -10.25 0.27
C ARG A 12 -3.64 -9.76 0.31
N SER A 13 -4.36 -10.01 1.40
CA SER A 13 -5.74 -9.54 1.59
C SER A 13 -5.82 -8.02 1.58
N TYR A 14 -4.90 -7.37 2.28
CA TYR A 14 -4.81 -5.91 2.33
C TYR A 14 -4.64 -5.31 0.92
N LEU A 15 -3.69 -5.81 0.14
CA LEU A 15 -3.45 -5.30 -1.20
C LEU A 15 -4.64 -5.55 -2.13
N ARG A 16 -5.32 -6.68 -2.00
CA ARG A 16 -6.54 -6.98 -2.76
C ARG A 16 -7.68 -6.04 -2.41
N ASP A 17 -7.83 -5.69 -1.14
CA ASP A 17 -8.85 -4.74 -0.71
C ASP A 17 -8.61 -3.35 -1.31
N ILE A 18 -7.35 -2.93 -1.42
CA ILE A 18 -7.02 -1.66 -2.09
C ILE A 18 -7.41 -1.75 -3.57
N GLU A 19 -7.04 -2.83 -4.26
CA GLU A 19 -7.37 -3.03 -5.68
C GLU A 19 -8.88 -2.98 -5.91
N ALA A 20 -9.65 -3.58 -5.02
CA ALA A 20 -11.10 -3.66 -5.12
C ALA A 20 -11.82 -2.39 -4.64
N GLY A 21 -11.14 -1.50 -3.94
CA GLY A 21 -11.74 -0.32 -3.35
C GLY A 21 -12.58 -0.59 -2.10
N THR A 22 -12.37 -1.73 -1.43
CA THR A 22 -13.11 -2.13 -0.22
C THR A 22 -12.41 -1.68 1.04
N PHE A 23 -12.17 -0.36 1.16
CA PHE A 23 -11.31 0.21 2.21
C PHE A 23 -11.88 0.04 3.62
N SER A 24 -13.20 0.05 3.77
CA SER A 24 -13.83 -0.17 5.08
C SER A 24 -13.67 -1.60 5.56
N ASP A 25 -13.55 -2.56 4.63
CA ASP A 25 -13.44 -3.98 4.97
C ASP A 25 -12.06 -4.34 5.50
N MET A 26 -11.05 -3.50 5.26
CA MET A 26 -9.67 -3.80 5.67
C MET A 26 -9.35 -3.40 7.12
N GLU A 27 -10.24 -2.69 7.81
CA GLU A 27 -9.96 -2.23 9.19
C GLU A 27 -9.54 -3.35 10.13
N HIS A 28 -10.15 -4.53 9.99
CA HIS A 28 -9.85 -5.67 10.84
C HIS A 28 -8.44 -6.22 10.65
N LEU A 29 -7.74 -5.82 9.59
CA LEU A 29 -6.36 -6.24 9.32
C LEU A 29 -5.33 -5.43 10.11
N PHE A 30 -5.74 -4.32 10.71
CA PHE A 30 -4.85 -3.36 11.36
C PHE A 30 -5.11 -3.23 12.84
N THR A 31 -4.07 -2.90 13.60
CA THR A 31 -4.25 -2.46 14.98
C THR A 31 -4.85 -1.05 14.98
N PRO A 32 -5.59 -0.66 16.04
CA PRO A 32 -6.19 0.68 16.08
C PRO A 32 -5.16 1.82 16.03
N ASP A 33 -3.93 1.56 16.49
CA ASP A 33 -2.85 2.53 16.55
C ASP A 33 -1.85 2.39 15.40
N VAL A 34 -2.23 1.71 14.32
CA VAL A 34 -1.34 1.50 13.18
C VAL A 34 -0.81 2.83 12.64
N VAL A 35 0.46 2.82 12.27
CA VAL A 35 1.11 3.96 11.61
C VAL A 35 1.59 3.50 10.24
N MET A 36 1.21 4.26 9.23
CA MET A 36 1.71 4.08 7.87
C MET A 36 2.65 5.21 7.54
N GLU A 37 3.79 4.87 6.96
CA GLU A 37 4.78 5.85 6.52
C GLU A 37 5.17 5.57 5.09
N GLN A 38 5.17 6.62 4.25
CA GLN A 38 5.82 6.58 2.95
C GLN A 38 7.05 7.46 3.04
N LEU A 39 8.22 6.88 2.76
CA LEU A 39 9.46 7.63 2.68
C LEU A 39 9.37 8.60 1.51
N PRO A 40 10.17 9.68 1.49
CA PRO A 40 10.12 10.67 0.42
C PRO A 40 10.16 10.01 -0.96
N ASN A 41 9.22 10.41 -1.81
CA ASN A 41 9.08 9.88 -3.16
C ASN A 41 8.51 10.97 -4.07
N ARG A 42 8.26 10.63 -5.33
CA ARG A 42 7.80 11.63 -6.29
C ARG A 42 6.43 12.23 -5.97
N ILE A 43 5.53 11.41 -5.39
CA ILE A 43 4.18 11.88 -5.03
C ILE A 43 4.22 12.70 -3.73
N TYR A 44 5.02 12.23 -2.77
CA TYR A 44 5.21 12.88 -1.48
C TYR A 44 6.69 13.22 -1.28
N PRO A 45 7.17 14.36 -1.84
CA PRO A 45 8.60 14.69 -1.78
C PRO A 45 9.15 14.83 -0.36
N GLN A 46 8.30 15.13 0.62
CA GLN A 46 8.69 15.24 2.03
C GLN A 46 8.38 13.96 2.81
N GLY A 47 7.86 12.93 2.13
CA GLY A 47 7.30 11.76 2.78
C GLY A 47 5.95 12.08 3.43
N VAL A 48 5.30 11.06 3.95
CA VAL A 48 4.04 11.20 4.67
C VAL A 48 3.93 10.13 5.72
N ARG A 49 3.31 10.47 6.85
CA ARG A 49 3.08 9.55 7.96
C ARG A 49 1.65 9.77 8.44
N GLY A 50 0.93 8.69 8.67
CA GLY A 50 -0.47 8.83 9.03
C GLY A 50 -1.07 7.68 9.82
N THR A 51 -2.27 7.93 10.32
CA THR A 51 -3.12 6.99 11.04
C THR A 51 -3.95 6.17 10.07
N LEU A 52 -4.68 5.17 10.58
CA LEU A 52 -5.61 4.37 9.77
C LEU A 52 -6.65 5.25 9.07
N ALA A 53 -7.23 6.22 9.80
CA ALA A 53 -8.22 7.12 9.22
C ALA A 53 -7.63 7.95 8.06
N GLN A 54 -6.40 8.43 8.23
CA GLN A 54 -5.70 9.17 7.18
C GLN A 54 -5.36 8.29 5.98
N MET A 55 -4.99 7.04 6.21
CA MET A 55 -4.77 6.06 5.13
C MET A 55 -6.04 5.87 4.30
N GLN A 56 -7.18 5.69 4.95
CA GLN A 56 -8.46 5.47 4.26
C GLN A 56 -8.84 6.68 3.41
N VAL A 57 -8.62 7.90 3.90
CA VAL A 57 -8.83 9.12 3.12
C VAL A 57 -7.92 9.14 1.89
N ALA A 58 -6.66 8.77 2.05
CA ALA A 58 -5.69 8.72 0.94
C ALA A 58 -6.09 7.68 -0.11
N PHE A 59 -6.55 6.50 0.31
CA PHE A 59 -7.01 5.46 -0.61
C PHE A 59 -8.25 5.91 -1.39
N GLU A 60 -9.19 6.60 -0.75
CA GLU A 60 -10.38 7.15 -1.44
C GLU A 60 -9.99 8.18 -2.50
N LYS A 61 -9.04 9.05 -2.19
CA LYS A 61 -8.50 10.02 -3.17
C LYS A 61 -7.85 9.31 -4.35
N GLY A 62 -7.03 8.29 -4.05
CA GLY A 62 -6.39 7.49 -5.08
C GLY A 62 -7.40 6.77 -5.97
N ARG A 63 -8.46 6.23 -5.39
CA ARG A 63 -9.53 5.56 -6.14
C ARG A 63 -10.23 6.49 -7.14
N LYS A 64 -10.39 7.76 -6.78
CA LYS A 64 -11.00 8.75 -7.68
C LYS A 64 -10.08 9.14 -8.82
N LEU A 65 -8.77 9.12 -8.58
CA LEU A 65 -7.76 9.44 -9.59
C LEU A 65 -7.55 8.30 -10.59
N LEU A 66 -7.76 7.05 -10.14
CA LEU A 66 -7.44 5.85 -10.90
C LEU A 66 -8.71 5.17 -11.42
N SER A 67 -8.69 4.71 -12.67
CA SER A 67 -9.73 3.83 -13.20
C SER A 67 -9.51 2.38 -12.77
N SER A 68 -8.24 1.99 -12.56
CA SER A 68 -7.89 0.68 -12.03
C SER A 68 -6.49 0.73 -11.42
N GLN A 69 -6.20 -0.23 -10.55
CA GLN A 69 -4.85 -0.42 -10.03
C GLN A 69 -4.63 -1.89 -9.69
N ALA A 70 -3.38 -2.30 -9.70
CA ALA A 70 -2.99 -3.67 -9.42
C ALA A 70 -1.69 -3.70 -8.61
N TYR A 71 -1.61 -4.68 -7.70
CA TYR A 71 -0.40 -4.97 -6.92
C TYR A 71 0.07 -6.37 -7.25
N GLU A 72 1.32 -6.48 -7.68
CA GLU A 72 1.98 -7.78 -7.89
C GLU A 72 3.06 -7.95 -6.84
N ILE A 73 2.90 -8.93 -5.97
CA ILE A 73 3.93 -9.27 -4.98
C ILE A 73 4.98 -10.10 -5.71
N ARG A 74 6.17 -9.54 -5.89
CA ARG A 74 7.27 -10.20 -6.57
C ARG A 74 8.05 -11.11 -5.64
N SER A 75 8.20 -10.70 -4.39
CA SER A 75 8.82 -11.50 -3.36
C SER A 75 8.32 -11.04 -2.00
N ALA A 76 8.26 -11.97 -1.04
CA ALA A 76 7.92 -11.66 0.33
C ALA A 76 8.67 -12.59 1.25
N VAL A 77 9.24 -12.03 2.30
CA VAL A 77 9.91 -12.79 3.36
C VAL A 77 9.33 -12.37 4.69
N ALA A 78 9.20 -13.33 5.59
CA ALA A 78 8.64 -13.08 6.91
C ALA A 78 9.44 -13.80 7.97
N THR A 79 9.65 -13.12 9.10
CA THR A 79 10.31 -13.68 10.26
C THR A 79 9.72 -13.02 11.51
N GLY A 80 9.32 -13.83 12.51
CA GLY A 80 8.65 -13.31 13.68
C GLY A 80 7.43 -12.47 13.27
N ASP A 81 7.39 -11.23 13.74
CA ASP A 81 6.30 -10.29 13.48
C ASP A 81 6.65 -9.29 12.37
N LEU A 82 7.64 -9.59 11.54
CA LEU A 82 8.09 -8.71 10.47
C LEU A 82 7.86 -9.38 9.11
N VAL A 83 7.31 -8.61 8.16
CA VAL A 83 7.24 -9.01 6.75
C VAL A 83 7.86 -7.93 5.90
N ALA A 84 8.73 -8.35 4.96
CA ALA A 84 9.26 -7.47 3.92
C ALA A 84 8.79 -7.99 2.56
N ALA A 85 8.24 -7.11 1.74
CA ALA A 85 7.69 -7.47 0.44
C ALA A 85 8.21 -6.52 -0.64
N GLU A 86 8.57 -7.10 -1.78
CA GLU A 86 8.84 -6.35 -3.01
C GLU A 86 7.59 -6.41 -3.88
N VAL A 87 7.05 -5.26 -4.23
CA VAL A 87 5.74 -5.16 -4.87
C VAL A 87 5.83 -4.23 -6.09
N LEU A 88 5.27 -4.67 -7.20
CA LEU A 88 5.05 -3.79 -8.34
C LEU A 88 3.61 -3.31 -8.31
N TRP A 89 3.44 -1.99 -8.21
CA TRP A 89 2.14 -1.35 -8.34
C TRP A 89 2.01 -0.75 -9.73
N THR A 90 0.85 -0.93 -10.34
CA THR A 90 0.47 -0.26 -11.59
C THR A 90 -0.89 0.39 -11.40
N GLY A 91 -1.06 1.58 -11.95
CA GLY A 91 -2.33 2.29 -11.89
C GLY A 91 -2.62 2.93 -13.23
N THR A 92 -3.89 2.86 -13.65
CA THR A 92 -4.36 3.54 -14.86
C THR A 92 -5.15 4.78 -14.44
N LEU A 93 -4.78 5.92 -14.99
CA LEU A 93 -5.38 7.20 -14.61
C LEU A 93 -6.78 7.37 -15.20
N ALA A 94 -7.74 7.74 -14.33
CA ALA A 94 -9.06 8.19 -14.76
C ALA A 94 -9.05 9.69 -15.09
N LEU A 95 -8.15 10.44 -14.44
CA LEU A 95 -7.99 11.88 -14.58
C LEU A 95 -6.53 12.19 -14.88
N SER A 96 -6.27 13.32 -15.52
CA SER A 96 -4.90 13.78 -15.74
C SER A 96 -4.19 14.05 -14.42
N PHE A 97 -2.89 13.71 -14.37
CA PHE A 97 -2.06 13.88 -13.18
C PHE A 97 -0.68 14.39 -13.62
N GLY A 98 -0.36 15.63 -13.26
CA GLY A 98 0.87 16.26 -13.73
C GLY A 98 0.92 16.29 -15.27
N SER A 99 2.01 15.79 -15.84
CA SER A 99 2.18 15.70 -17.30
C SER A 99 1.51 14.47 -17.91
N LEU A 100 0.95 13.58 -17.09
CA LEU A 100 0.26 12.39 -17.56
C LEU A 100 -1.19 12.69 -17.86
N THR A 101 -1.66 12.23 -19.02
CA THR A 101 -3.07 12.38 -19.42
C THR A 101 -3.91 11.22 -18.88
N ALA A 102 -5.22 11.44 -18.78
CA ALA A 102 -6.16 10.38 -18.45
C ALA A 102 -5.97 9.20 -19.43
N GLY A 103 -6.02 7.98 -18.89
CA GLY A 103 -5.77 6.75 -19.65
C GLY A 103 -4.32 6.29 -19.57
N SER A 104 -3.38 7.14 -19.16
CA SER A 104 -1.98 6.75 -18.99
C SER A 104 -1.81 5.79 -17.81
N GLN A 105 -0.80 4.93 -17.90
CA GLN A 105 -0.44 4.01 -16.83
C GLN A 105 0.76 4.54 -16.06
N MET A 106 0.69 4.43 -14.73
CA MET A 106 1.79 4.70 -13.81
C MET A 106 2.29 3.38 -13.25
N SER A 107 3.57 3.31 -12.93
CA SER A 107 4.17 2.13 -12.28
C SER A 107 5.09 2.57 -11.14
N CYS A 108 5.10 1.76 -10.09
CA CYS A 108 5.93 1.99 -8.92
C CYS A 108 6.50 0.67 -8.41
N HIS A 109 7.82 0.64 -8.23
CA HIS A 109 8.50 -0.47 -7.58
C HIS A 109 8.60 -0.12 -6.09
N SER A 110 7.95 -0.89 -5.25
CA SER A 110 7.84 -0.59 -3.83
C SER A 110 8.47 -1.68 -2.98
N ALA A 111 9.27 -1.27 -1.99
CA ALA A 111 9.68 -2.14 -0.90
C ALA A 111 8.82 -1.76 0.31
N MET A 112 8.07 -2.72 0.80
CA MET A 112 7.13 -2.52 1.91
C MET A 112 7.58 -3.34 3.11
N PHE A 113 7.63 -2.70 4.28
CA PHE A 113 7.97 -3.34 5.55
C PHE A 113 6.79 -3.24 6.49
N PHE A 114 6.33 -4.40 6.98
CA PHE A 114 5.18 -4.48 7.85
C PHE A 114 5.59 -5.07 9.19
N GLU A 115 5.15 -4.44 10.28
CA GLU A 115 5.26 -5.03 11.60
C GLU A 115 3.88 -5.46 12.06
N PHE A 116 3.81 -6.60 12.73
CA PHE A 116 2.57 -7.20 13.20
C PHE A 116 2.51 -7.22 14.72
N ARG A 117 1.30 -7.14 15.25
CA ARG A 117 1.03 -7.34 16.67
C ARG A 117 -0.27 -8.11 16.78
N GLU A 118 -0.20 -9.29 17.40
CA GLU A 118 -1.36 -10.18 17.56
C GLU A 118 -2.09 -10.46 16.24
N GLY A 119 -1.33 -10.71 15.17
CA GLY A 119 -1.86 -11.07 13.87
C GLY A 119 -2.37 -9.90 13.04
N LYS A 120 -2.22 -8.67 13.51
CA LYS A 120 -2.66 -7.46 12.80
C LYS A 120 -1.47 -6.56 12.47
N ILE A 121 -1.60 -5.83 11.37
CA ILE A 121 -0.57 -4.87 10.95
C ILE A 121 -0.55 -3.70 11.93
N SER A 122 0.59 -3.49 12.59
CA SER A 122 0.79 -2.38 13.53
C SER A 122 1.62 -1.25 12.93
N SER A 123 2.40 -1.51 11.89
CA SER A 123 3.09 -0.46 11.13
C SER A 123 3.36 -0.90 9.71
N GLN A 124 3.47 0.08 8.82
CA GLN A 124 3.84 -0.13 7.43
C GLN A 124 4.76 1.00 7.01
N ARG A 125 5.87 0.66 6.35
CA ARG A 125 6.78 1.63 5.73
C ARG A 125 6.94 1.27 4.27
N ASN A 126 6.75 2.26 3.39
CA ASN A 126 6.93 2.09 1.95
C ASN A 126 8.11 2.89 1.46
N TYR A 127 8.93 2.26 0.63
CA TYR A 127 10.03 2.86 -0.11
C TYR A 127 9.65 2.78 -1.57
N ASP A 128 9.01 3.84 -2.09
CA ASP A 128 8.38 3.82 -3.41
C ASP A 128 9.29 4.44 -4.47
N CYS A 129 9.58 3.65 -5.50
CA CYS A 129 10.37 4.08 -6.65
C CYS A 129 9.47 4.09 -7.88
N PHE A 130 8.97 5.29 -8.24
CA PHE A 130 8.11 5.45 -9.40
C PHE A 130 8.89 5.39 -10.70
N GLU A 131 8.32 4.72 -11.72
CA GLU A 131 8.81 4.85 -13.08
C GLU A 131 8.71 6.33 -13.50
N PRO A 132 9.69 6.85 -14.26
CA PRO A 132 9.70 8.26 -14.62
C PRO A 132 8.48 8.71 -15.42
N TRP A 133 8.05 9.93 -15.18
CA TRP A 133 7.10 10.65 -16.01
C TRP A 133 7.36 12.14 -16.01
#